data_6883ca0773202715fe2ec6ee44fea6d4
#
_entry.id   6883ca0773202715fe2ec6ee44fea6d4
#
_cell.length_a   1.000
_cell.length_b   1.000
_cell.length_c   1.000
_cell.angle_alpha   90.00
_cell.angle_beta   90.00
_cell.angle_gamma   90.00
#
_symmetry.space_group_name_H-M   'P 1'
#
loop_
_entity.id
_entity.type
_entity.pdbx_description
1 polymer ?
#
loop_
_entity_poly.entity_id
_entity_poly.type
_entity_poly.pdbx_seq_one_letter_code
_entity_poly.pdbx_strand_id
1 'polypeptide(L)'
;KKGMDFLKQEFDALNIHQVPSKTNFITTIWDSEEKASQLTQSLLENGVIVRQLTGFGWPNCIRISVGLESENQKFIDSLKDIL
;
A
#
# COMPACT_ATOMS: atom_id res chain seq x y z
N LYS A 1 10.57 -6.70 -11.72
CA LYS A 1 9.88 -5.71 -12.56
C LYS A 1 10.00 -4.34 -11.92
N LYS A 2 10.08 -3.33 -12.75
CA LYS A 2 10.40 -1.97 -12.28
C LYS A 2 9.40 -1.43 -11.25
N GLY A 3 8.11 -1.59 -11.51
CA GLY A 3 7.08 -1.08 -10.60
C GLY A 3 7.11 -1.75 -9.24
N MET A 4 7.27 -3.07 -9.23
CA MET A 4 7.36 -3.85 -7.99
C MET A 4 8.62 -3.44 -7.21
N ASP A 5 9.75 -3.32 -7.90
CA ASP A 5 11.02 -2.94 -7.26
C ASP A 5 10.94 -1.54 -6.68
N PHE A 6 10.34 -0.61 -7.40
CA PHE A 6 10.16 0.76 -6.94
C PHE A 6 9.36 0.79 -5.62
N LEU A 7 8.21 0.12 -5.60
CA LEU A 7 7.37 0.12 -4.40
C LEU A 7 8.05 -0.56 -3.22
N LYS A 8 8.74 -1.67 -3.47
CA LYS A 8 9.46 -2.38 -2.40
C LYS A 8 10.54 -1.51 -1.79
N GLN A 9 11.30 -0.78 -2.63
CA GLN A 9 12.33 0.12 -2.14
C GLN A 9 11.74 1.25 -1.29
N GLU A 10 10.62 1.83 -1.74
CA GLU A 10 9.97 2.91 -1.01
C GLU A 10 9.41 2.41 0.32
N PHE A 11 8.81 1.22 0.33
CA PHE A 11 8.31 0.65 1.58
C PHE A 11 9.45 0.36 2.56
N ASP A 12 10.58 -0.14 2.07
CA ASP A 12 11.75 -0.38 2.92
C ASP A 12 12.28 0.93 3.51
N ALA A 13 12.32 1.99 2.71
CA ALA A 13 12.77 3.29 3.17
C ALA A 13 11.85 3.89 4.24
N LEU A 14 10.56 3.56 4.18
CA LEU A 14 9.57 4.03 5.14
C LEU A 14 9.37 3.05 6.31
N ASN A 15 10.14 1.98 6.37
CA ASN A 15 10.04 0.93 7.38
C ASN A 15 8.66 0.29 7.44
N ILE A 16 8.05 0.08 6.28
CA ILE A 16 6.74 -0.55 6.17
C ILE A 16 6.91 -2.04 5.93
N HIS A 17 6.30 -2.86 6.80
CA HIS A 17 6.31 -4.31 6.61
C HIS A 17 5.49 -4.68 5.39
N GLN A 18 6.03 -5.55 4.55
CA GLN A 18 5.39 -5.91 3.29
C GLN A 18 5.64 -7.36 2.95
N VAL A 19 4.68 -7.95 2.24
CA VAL A 19 4.81 -9.29 1.68
C VAL A 19 4.52 -9.19 0.20
N PRO A 20 5.55 -9.27 -0.66
CA PRO A 20 5.32 -9.23 -2.11
C PRO A 20 4.73 -10.57 -2.58
N SER A 21 3.79 -10.50 -3.49
CA SER A 21 3.23 -11.71 -4.10
C SER A 21 3.96 -12.00 -5.40
N LYS A 22 3.66 -13.15 -5.99
CA LYS A 22 4.21 -13.52 -7.30
C LYS A 22 3.51 -12.79 -8.43
N THR A 23 2.39 -12.12 -8.14
CA THR A 23 1.62 -11.36 -9.12
C THR A 23 1.91 -9.88 -8.94
N ASN A 24 1.02 -9.01 -9.40
CA ASN A 24 1.24 -7.56 -9.36
C ASN A 24 0.71 -6.93 -8.08
N PHE A 25 0.81 -7.65 -6.95
CA PHE A 25 0.31 -7.15 -5.67
C PHE A 25 1.39 -7.14 -4.62
N ILE A 26 1.33 -6.16 -3.73
CA ILE A 26 2.13 -6.12 -2.52
C ILE A 26 1.17 -5.94 -1.35
N THR A 27 1.30 -6.78 -0.33
CA THR A 27 0.50 -6.63 0.88
C THR A 27 1.35 -5.92 1.93
N THR A 28 0.84 -4.80 2.45
CA THR A 28 1.49 -4.08 3.53
C THR A 28 0.81 -4.44 4.84
N ILE A 29 1.61 -4.53 5.91
CA ILE A 29 1.13 -4.93 7.22
C ILE A 29 1.30 -3.75 8.18
N TRP A 30 0.20 -3.37 8.83
CA TRP A 30 0.19 -2.19 9.70
C TRP A 30 -0.02 -2.61 11.16
N ASP A 31 0.17 -1.68 12.07
CA ASP A 31 0.14 -1.97 13.51
C ASP A 31 -1.25 -2.40 14.00
N SER A 32 -2.30 -1.91 13.36
CA SER A 32 -3.66 -2.20 13.78
C SER A 32 -4.64 -2.09 12.62
N GLU A 33 -5.83 -2.64 12.81
CA GLU A 33 -6.92 -2.48 11.86
C GLU A 33 -7.30 -1.02 11.70
N GLU A 34 -7.31 -0.28 12.78
CA GLU A 34 -7.65 1.14 12.77
C GLU A 34 -6.68 1.93 11.88
N LYS A 35 -5.38 1.67 12.01
CA LYS A 35 -4.38 2.32 11.18
C LYS A 35 -4.59 1.99 9.70
N ALA A 36 -4.83 0.72 9.39
CA ALA A 36 -5.07 0.29 8.01
C ALA A 36 -6.33 0.94 7.44
N SER A 37 -7.40 1.04 8.23
CA SER A 37 -8.64 1.69 7.80
C SER A 37 -8.44 3.17 7.52
N GLN A 38 -7.74 3.87 8.40
CA GLN A 38 -7.44 5.29 8.23
C GLN A 38 -6.62 5.54 6.97
N LEU A 39 -5.61 4.71 6.73
CA LEU A 39 -4.77 4.85 5.54
C LEU A 39 -5.57 4.58 4.27
N THR A 40 -6.40 3.54 4.28
CA THR A 40 -7.23 3.21 3.13
C THR A 40 -8.16 4.37 2.79
N GLN A 41 -8.79 4.95 3.79
CA GLN A 41 -9.71 6.08 3.59
C GLN A 41 -8.97 7.31 3.10
N SER A 42 -7.84 7.64 3.70
CA SER A 42 -7.05 8.81 3.33
C SER A 42 -6.51 8.70 1.92
N LEU A 43 -6.06 7.51 1.52
CA LEU A 43 -5.59 7.27 0.16
C LEU A 43 -6.74 7.42 -0.85
N LEU A 44 -7.92 6.92 -0.50
CA LEU A 44 -9.10 7.07 -1.35
C LEU A 44 -9.45 8.54 -1.55
N GLU A 45 -9.35 9.35 -0.50
CA GLU A 45 -9.61 10.79 -0.59
C GLU A 45 -8.61 11.49 -1.51
N ASN A 46 -7.42 10.93 -1.65
CA ASN A 46 -6.41 11.44 -2.57
C ASN A 46 -6.50 10.82 -3.97
N GLY A 47 -7.56 10.07 -4.24
CA GLY A 47 -7.77 9.45 -5.53
C GLY A 47 -7.00 8.16 -5.74
N VAL A 48 -6.50 7.55 -4.66
CA VAL A 48 -5.74 6.30 -4.73
C VAL A 48 -6.57 5.18 -4.11
N ILE A 49 -6.87 4.15 -4.89
CA ILE A 49 -7.69 3.03 -4.44
C ILE A 49 -6.80 1.86 -4.08
N VAL A 50 -6.89 1.43 -2.82
CA VAL A 50 -6.20 0.23 -2.33
C VAL A 50 -7.24 -0.65 -1.63
N ARG A 51 -6.86 -1.87 -1.26
CA ARG A 51 -7.81 -2.80 -0.67
C ARG A 51 -7.36 -3.25 0.71
N GLN A 52 -8.14 -2.91 1.72
CA GLN A 52 -7.95 -3.45 3.06
C GLN A 52 -8.46 -4.89 3.09
N LEU A 53 -7.68 -5.78 3.70
CA LEU A 53 -7.97 -7.22 3.64
C LEU A 53 -8.86 -7.69 4.80
N THR A 54 -9.82 -6.88 5.21
CA THR A 54 -10.75 -7.20 6.29
C THR A 54 -11.53 -8.49 6.00
N GLY A 55 -12.01 -8.63 4.77
CA GLY A 55 -12.80 -9.79 4.37
C GLY A 55 -12.00 -11.10 4.31
N PHE A 56 -10.68 -11.03 4.40
CA PHE A 56 -9.80 -12.20 4.37
C PHE A 56 -9.26 -12.55 5.75
N GLY A 57 -9.75 -11.89 6.80
CA GLY A 57 -9.28 -12.14 8.16
C GLY A 57 -7.98 -11.43 8.51
N TRP A 58 -7.52 -10.50 7.70
CA TRP A 58 -6.31 -9.71 7.95
C TRP A 58 -6.65 -8.21 7.90
N PRO A 59 -7.41 -7.72 8.89
CA PRO A 59 -7.92 -6.34 8.83
C PRO A 59 -6.83 -5.27 8.96
N ASN A 60 -5.64 -5.64 9.45
CA ASN A 60 -4.49 -4.73 9.56
C ASN A 60 -3.62 -4.72 8.32
N CYS A 61 -4.03 -5.38 7.24
CA CYS A 61 -3.25 -5.47 6.01
C CYS A 61 -3.95 -4.73 4.87
N ILE A 62 -3.14 -4.13 4.00
CA ILE A 62 -3.63 -3.43 2.81
C ILE A 62 -2.93 -4.01 1.59
N ARG A 63 -3.71 -4.43 0.60
CA ARG A 63 -3.18 -4.93 -0.66
C ARG A 63 -3.11 -3.80 -1.67
N ILE A 64 -1.96 -3.64 -2.28
CA ILE A 64 -1.69 -2.59 -3.24
C ILE A 64 -1.38 -3.22 -4.58
N SER A 65 -2.10 -2.79 -5.63
CA SER A 65 -1.83 -3.25 -6.99
C SER A 65 -0.70 -2.42 -7.59
N VAL A 66 0.27 -3.11 -8.17
CA VAL A 66 1.35 -2.44 -8.88
C VAL A 66 0.80 -2.03 -10.25
N GLY A 67 0.79 -0.74 -10.53
CA GLY A 67 0.24 -0.20 -11.76
C GLY A 67 1.30 0.47 -12.62
N LEU A 68 0.87 1.47 -13.37
CA LEU A 68 1.76 2.27 -14.19
C LEU A 68 2.70 3.07 -13.29
N GLU A 69 3.83 3.48 -13.87
CA GLU A 69 4.84 4.25 -13.13
C GLU A 69 4.24 5.49 -12.47
N SER A 70 3.41 6.23 -13.22
CA SER A 70 2.75 7.44 -12.68
C SER A 70 1.80 7.11 -11.54
N GLU A 71 1.11 5.98 -11.62
CA GLU A 71 0.20 5.55 -10.56
C GLU A 71 0.96 5.16 -9.30
N ASN A 72 2.06 4.43 -9.46
CA ASN A 72 2.89 4.02 -8.34
C ASN A 72 3.49 5.23 -7.63
N GLN A 73 3.93 6.22 -8.40
CA GLN A 73 4.50 7.45 -7.85
C GLN A 73 3.43 8.23 -7.08
N LYS A 74 2.23 8.35 -7.63
CA LYS A 74 1.13 9.03 -6.98
C LYS A 74 0.77 8.36 -5.65
N PHE A 75 0.76 7.03 -5.64
CA PHE A 75 0.49 6.27 -4.42
C PHE A 75 1.53 6.59 -3.34
N ILE A 76 2.82 6.53 -3.69
CA ILE A 76 3.89 6.79 -2.73
C ILE A 76 3.85 8.23 -2.24
N ASP A 77 3.63 9.20 -3.13
CA ASP A 77 3.54 10.60 -2.74
C ASP A 77 2.38 10.83 -1.77
N SER A 78 1.23 10.23 -2.05
CA SER A 78 0.06 10.33 -1.17
C SER A 78 0.34 9.68 0.19
N LEU A 79 0.99 8.53 0.18
CA LEU A 79 1.33 7.82 1.41
C LEU A 79 2.28 8.64 2.29
N LYS A 80 3.29 9.25 1.69
CA LYS A 80 4.25 10.10 2.43
C LYS A 80 3.56 11.31 3.05
N ASP A 81 2.59 11.89 2.35
CA ASP A 81 1.82 13.02 2.88
C ASP A 81 0.98 12.63 4.09
N ILE A 82 0.44 11.40 4.08
CA ILE A 82 -0.40 10.91 5.16
C ILE A 82 0.43 10.50 6.38
N LEU A 83 1.58 9.91 6.13
CA LEU A 83 2.48 9.49 7.20
C LEU A 83 3.27 10.69 7.71
#